data_524e722a76928c0060829ea0af0e1fc8
#
_entry.id   524e722a76928c0060829ea0af0e1fc8
#
_cell.length_a   1.000
_cell.length_b   1.000
_cell.length_c   1.000
_cell.angle_alpha   90.00
_cell.angle_beta   90.00
_cell.angle_gamma   90.00
#
_symmetry.space_group_name_H-M   'P 1'
#
loop_
_entity.id
_entity.type
_entity.pdbx_description
1 polymer ?
#
loop_
_entity_poly.entity_id
_entity_poly.type
_entity_poly.pdbx_seq_one_letter_code
_entity_poly.pdbx_strand_id
1 'polypeptide(L)'
;MKIVQDNKSLKNLCKLLKTQKVIYLDTEFKRDRTYWPKLCTIQFKTQRNVYLVDMLLIEQMNMNALKEILIDKKLRKVIHSAKQDIEVINYALDIKIENIFDTQMAYNALHGGDEIGYTNLVEKLFKIKLSKKYQVSDWESRPLSKNQLAYAENDVLYLSLIHI
;
A
#
# COMPACT_ATOMS: atom_id res chain seq x y z
N MET A 1 10.95 -5.79 6.85
CA MET A 1 10.59 -5.16 5.55
C MET A 1 11.81 -4.98 4.67
N LYS A 2 11.67 -5.10 3.33
CA LYS A 2 12.74 -4.83 2.33
C LYS A 2 12.45 -3.50 1.63
N ILE A 3 13.44 -2.62 1.54
CA ILE A 3 13.29 -1.32 0.90
C ILE A 3 13.77 -1.41 -0.54
N VAL A 4 12.99 -0.89 -1.48
CA VAL A 4 13.22 -0.87 -2.93
C VAL A 4 13.41 0.59 -3.35
N GLN A 5 14.66 0.97 -3.68
CA GLN A 5 15.06 2.36 -3.96
C GLN A 5 15.75 2.53 -5.30
N ASP A 6 15.86 1.46 -6.09
CA ASP A 6 16.51 1.47 -7.39
C ASP A 6 15.76 0.61 -8.42
N ASN A 7 16.06 0.85 -9.69
CA ASN A 7 15.38 0.20 -10.82
C ASN A 7 15.59 -1.31 -10.89
N LYS A 8 16.75 -1.82 -10.43
CA LYS A 8 17.06 -3.26 -10.43
C LYS A 8 16.23 -3.98 -9.38
N SER A 9 16.18 -3.43 -8.17
CA SER A 9 15.37 -3.98 -7.06
C SER A 9 13.87 -3.90 -7.38
N LEU A 10 13.40 -2.82 -8.04
CA LEU A 10 12.01 -2.71 -8.51
C LEU A 10 11.67 -3.79 -9.55
N LYS A 11 12.51 -3.99 -10.56
CA LYS A 11 12.31 -5.05 -11.55
C LYS A 11 12.23 -6.44 -10.91
N ASN A 12 13.09 -6.72 -9.92
CA ASN A 12 13.08 -7.98 -9.20
C ASN A 12 11.80 -8.15 -8.37
N LEU A 13 11.35 -7.09 -7.70
CA LEU A 13 10.06 -7.09 -6.99
C LEU A 13 8.90 -7.34 -7.94
N CYS A 14 8.82 -6.63 -9.08
CA CYS A 14 7.75 -6.81 -10.06
C CYS A 14 7.71 -8.25 -10.62
N LYS A 15 8.87 -8.87 -10.89
CA LYS A 15 8.93 -10.30 -11.28
C LYS A 15 8.32 -11.20 -10.20
N LEU A 16 8.62 -10.94 -8.93
CA LEU A 16 8.04 -11.69 -7.81
C LEU A 16 6.53 -11.45 -7.70
N LEU A 17 6.07 -10.20 -7.79
CA LEU A 17 4.64 -9.88 -7.69
C LEU A 17 3.82 -10.52 -8.81
N LYS A 18 4.36 -10.65 -10.03
CA LYS A 18 3.73 -11.38 -11.15
C LYS A 18 3.47 -12.86 -10.86
N THR A 19 4.18 -13.48 -9.94
CA THR A 19 3.95 -14.89 -9.56
C THR A 19 2.86 -15.07 -8.50
N GLN A 20 2.35 -13.96 -7.93
CA GLN A 20 1.32 -14.01 -6.89
C GLN A 20 -0.08 -14.03 -7.51
N LYS A 21 -1.04 -14.60 -6.78
CA LYS A 21 -2.48 -14.47 -7.09
C LYS A 21 -3.10 -13.27 -6.38
N VAL A 22 -2.55 -12.94 -5.21
CA VAL A 22 -3.00 -11.87 -4.33
C VAL A 22 -1.79 -11.14 -3.78
N ILE A 23 -1.84 -9.83 -3.75
CA ILE A 23 -0.92 -8.95 -3.04
C ILE A 23 -1.71 -7.99 -2.16
N TYR A 24 -1.08 -7.53 -1.09
CA TYR A 24 -1.64 -6.57 -0.16
C TYR A 24 -0.87 -5.27 -0.32
N LEU A 25 -1.58 -4.16 -0.32
CA LEU A 25 -1.02 -2.88 -0.72
C LEU A 25 -1.54 -1.77 0.20
N ASP A 26 -0.67 -0.80 0.45
CA ASP A 26 -0.98 0.46 1.11
C ASP A 26 -0.08 1.55 0.53
N THR A 27 -0.42 2.83 0.72
CA THR A 27 0.39 3.94 0.24
C THR A 27 0.61 5.00 1.30
N GLU A 28 1.77 5.68 1.21
CA GLU A 28 1.97 6.92 1.91
C GLU A 28 2.20 8.05 0.93
N PHE A 29 1.53 9.15 1.15
CA PHE A 29 1.55 10.30 0.27
C PHE A 29 1.48 11.62 1.06
N LYS A 30 1.92 12.69 0.42
CA LYS A 30 1.79 14.04 0.96
C LYS A 30 0.68 14.78 0.22
N ARG A 31 -0.29 15.28 0.98
CA ARG A 31 -1.33 16.18 0.50
C ARG A 31 -1.21 17.49 1.29
N ASP A 32 -0.28 18.35 0.84
CA ASP A 32 -0.04 19.66 1.46
C ASP A 32 0.03 20.70 0.36
N ARG A 33 -0.67 21.75 0.32
CA ARG A 33 -0.60 22.87 -0.65
C ARG A 33 -0.78 22.53 -2.13
N THR A 34 -1.03 21.26 -2.50
CA THR A 34 -1.26 20.83 -3.89
C THR A 34 -2.65 20.22 -4.05
N TYR A 35 -3.27 20.43 -5.20
CA TYR A 35 -4.56 19.81 -5.51
C TYR A 35 -4.45 18.29 -5.54
N TRP A 36 -3.41 17.76 -6.16
CA TRP A 36 -3.13 16.33 -6.23
C TRP A 36 -2.10 15.91 -5.20
N PRO A 37 -2.33 14.78 -4.51
CA PRO A 37 -1.36 14.25 -3.56
C PRO A 37 -0.10 13.74 -4.27
N LYS A 38 1.05 13.89 -3.61
CA LYS A 38 2.33 13.36 -4.08
C LYS A 38 2.56 11.97 -3.48
N LEU A 39 2.57 10.94 -4.30
CA LEU A 39 2.88 9.58 -3.88
C LEU A 39 4.34 9.47 -3.43
N CYS A 40 4.56 9.06 -2.19
CA CYS A 40 5.88 8.96 -1.58
C CYS A 40 6.38 7.52 -1.49
N THR A 41 5.51 6.61 -1.07
CA THR A 41 5.84 5.18 -0.98
C THR A 41 4.64 4.30 -1.35
N ILE A 42 4.93 3.09 -1.85
CA ILE A 42 3.94 2.02 -1.95
C ILE A 42 4.48 0.82 -1.17
N GLN A 43 3.69 0.31 -0.23
CA GLN A 43 3.98 -0.91 0.48
C GLN A 43 3.33 -2.09 -0.23
N PHE A 44 4.06 -3.20 -0.35
CA PHE A 44 3.54 -4.46 -0.83
C PHE A 44 3.80 -5.56 0.19
N LYS A 45 2.77 -6.31 0.53
CA LYS A 45 2.91 -7.55 1.29
C LYS A 45 2.58 -8.73 0.37
N THR A 46 3.47 -9.70 0.33
CA THR A 46 3.24 -11.02 -0.23
C THR A 46 2.99 -12.01 0.91
N GLN A 47 2.78 -13.27 0.65
CA GLN A 47 2.67 -14.27 1.72
C GLN A 47 3.89 -14.27 2.67
N ARG A 48 5.10 -14.03 2.14
CA ARG A 48 6.35 -14.19 2.91
C ARG A 48 6.98 -12.89 3.39
N ASN A 49 6.92 -11.83 2.59
CA ASN A 49 7.72 -10.62 2.84
C ASN A 49 6.88 -9.35 2.66
N VAL A 50 7.32 -8.29 3.33
CA VAL A 50 6.87 -6.92 3.12
C VAL A 50 7.95 -6.16 2.36
N TYR A 51 7.54 -5.34 1.41
CA TYR A 51 8.38 -4.48 0.59
C TYR A 51 7.86 -3.05 0.68
N LEU A 52 8.75 -2.07 0.75
CA LEU A 52 8.42 -0.66 0.59
C LEU A 52 9.14 -0.16 -0.65
N VAL A 53 8.37 0.31 -1.62
CA VAL A 53 8.90 0.96 -2.84
C VAL A 53 8.96 2.46 -2.57
N ASP A 54 10.16 3.02 -2.63
CA ASP A 54 10.39 4.46 -2.47
C ASP A 54 10.15 5.16 -3.82
N MET A 55 8.96 5.73 -3.98
CA MET A 55 8.52 6.34 -5.23
C MET A 55 9.27 7.63 -5.57
N LEU A 56 9.96 8.23 -4.59
CA LEU A 56 10.72 9.46 -4.80
C LEU A 56 12.13 9.21 -5.35
N LEU A 57 12.66 8.00 -5.16
CA LEU A 57 14.02 7.63 -5.58
C LEU A 57 14.05 6.83 -6.88
N ILE A 58 12.91 6.31 -7.33
CA ILE A 58 12.82 5.54 -8.58
C ILE A 58 12.40 6.45 -9.72
N GLU A 59 13.16 6.42 -10.81
CA GLU A 59 12.88 7.23 -12.01
C GLU A 59 11.57 6.79 -12.69
N GLN A 60 10.74 7.74 -13.08
CA GLN A 60 9.44 7.49 -13.72
C GLN A 60 9.55 6.64 -14.99
N MET A 61 10.62 6.77 -15.78
CA MET A 61 10.87 5.96 -16.99
C MET A 61 10.88 4.45 -16.71
N ASN A 62 11.14 4.05 -15.46
CA ASN A 62 11.29 2.65 -15.08
C ASN A 62 10.05 2.06 -14.40
N MET A 63 8.94 2.82 -14.33
CA MET A 63 7.70 2.40 -13.66
C MET A 63 6.83 1.43 -14.47
N ASN A 64 7.13 1.15 -15.74
CA ASN A 64 6.28 0.33 -16.60
C ASN A 64 6.00 -1.06 -16.01
N ALA A 65 7.00 -1.72 -15.43
CA ALA A 65 6.81 -3.02 -14.81
C ALA A 65 5.88 -2.96 -13.58
N LEU A 66 5.92 -1.86 -12.80
CA LEU A 66 5.04 -1.63 -11.68
C LEU A 66 3.61 -1.31 -12.16
N LYS A 67 3.48 -0.49 -13.20
CA LYS A 67 2.18 -0.20 -13.84
C LYS A 67 1.50 -1.48 -14.30
N GLU A 68 2.23 -2.39 -14.98
CA GLU A 68 1.71 -3.70 -15.41
C GLU A 68 1.16 -4.54 -14.22
N ILE A 69 1.82 -4.52 -13.07
CA ILE A 69 1.35 -5.19 -11.86
C ILE A 69 0.03 -4.59 -11.36
N LEU A 70 -0.04 -3.26 -11.32
CA LEU A 70 -1.20 -2.55 -10.76
C LEU A 70 -2.44 -2.66 -11.65
N ILE A 71 -2.29 -2.73 -12.98
CA ILE A 71 -3.40 -2.88 -13.93
C ILE A 71 -3.76 -4.34 -14.24
N ASP A 72 -3.01 -5.33 -13.73
CA ASP A 72 -3.29 -6.75 -14.01
C ASP A 72 -4.61 -7.19 -13.36
N LYS A 73 -5.59 -7.52 -14.19
CA LYS A 73 -6.93 -7.99 -13.77
C LYS A 73 -6.92 -9.37 -13.11
N LYS A 74 -5.86 -10.16 -13.30
CA LYS A 74 -5.72 -11.49 -12.70
C LYS A 74 -5.09 -11.44 -11.30
N LEU A 75 -4.31 -10.41 -11.01
CA LEU A 75 -3.67 -10.21 -9.73
C LEU A 75 -4.57 -9.36 -8.81
N ARG A 76 -5.07 -9.95 -7.73
CA ARG A 76 -5.91 -9.24 -6.75
C ARG A 76 -5.04 -8.34 -5.86
N LYS A 77 -5.43 -7.08 -5.72
CA LYS A 77 -4.85 -6.10 -4.80
C LYS A 77 -5.80 -5.93 -3.62
N VAL A 78 -5.36 -6.29 -2.45
CA VAL A 78 -6.11 -6.12 -1.19
C VAL A 78 -5.62 -4.85 -0.52
N ILE A 79 -6.54 -3.94 -0.24
CA ILE A 79 -6.29 -2.63 0.36
C ILE A 79 -7.33 -2.41 1.46
N HIS A 80 -7.06 -1.54 2.42
CA HIS A 80 -8.06 -1.14 3.41
C HIS A 80 -8.43 0.33 3.19
N SER A 81 -9.73 0.63 3.03
CA SER A 81 -10.22 1.99 2.75
C SER A 81 -9.58 2.60 1.50
N ALA A 82 -9.58 1.86 0.41
CA ALA A 82 -8.76 2.01 -0.79
C ALA A 82 -8.97 3.32 -1.59
N LYS A 83 -9.96 4.14 -1.27
CA LYS A 83 -10.35 5.30 -2.10
C LYS A 83 -9.20 6.27 -2.36
N GLN A 84 -8.46 6.63 -1.32
CA GLN A 84 -7.34 7.58 -1.44
C GLN A 84 -6.13 6.96 -2.13
N ASP A 85 -5.84 5.69 -1.84
CA ASP A 85 -4.75 4.95 -2.50
C ASP A 85 -4.98 4.81 -4.00
N ILE A 86 -6.21 4.50 -4.40
CA ILE A 86 -6.61 4.44 -5.82
C ILE A 86 -6.40 5.80 -6.49
N GLU A 87 -6.85 6.88 -5.85
CA GLU A 87 -6.73 8.24 -6.38
C GLU A 87 -5.25 8.60 -6.60
N VAL A 88 -4.41 8.42 -5.58
CA VAL A 88 -3.00 8.83 -5.64
C VAL A 88 -2.19 7.96 -6.60
N ILE A 89 -2.43 6.63 -6.62
CA ILE A 89 -1.75 5.73 -7.55
C ILE A 89 -2.13 6.05 -8.99
N ASN A 90 -3.43 6.19 -9.27
CA ASN A 90 -3.90 6.46 -10.62
C ASN A 90 -3.34 7.77 -11.16
N TYR A 91 -3.33 8.82 -10.34
CA TYR A 91 -2.76 10.11 -10.71
C TYR A 91 -1.24 10.05 -10.90
N ALA A 92 -0.52 9.52 -9.92
CA ALA A 92 0.95 9.52 -9.93
C ALA A 92 1.56 8.67 -11.05
N LEU A 93 0.89 7.57 -11.42
CA LEU A 93 1.37 6.63 -12.42
C LEU A 93 0.66 6.75 -13.77
N ASP A 94 -0.35 7.60 -13.91
CA ASP A 94 -1.19 7.72 -15.10
C ASP A 94 -1.72 6.35 -15.56
N ILE A 95 -2.43 5.66 -14.66
CA ILE A 95 -3.05 4.35 -14.89
C ILE A 95 -4.43 4.30 -14.26
N LYS A 96 -5.14 3.18 -14.48
CA LYS A 96 -6.30 2.79 -13.69
C LYS A 96 -6.00 1.46 -13.04
N ILE A 97 -5.79 1.47 -11.71
CA ILE A 97 -5.57 0.25 -10.94
C ILE A 97 -6.79 -0.68 -11.03
N GLU A 98 -6.56 -1.98 -11.19
CA GLU A 98 -7.62 -2.96 -11.46
C GLU A 98 -7.62 -4.10 -10.42
N ASN A 99 -8.76 -4.80 -10.28
CA ASN A 99 -8.97 -5.96 -9.40
C ASN A 99 -8.61 -5.68 -7.93
N ILE A 100 -9.30 -4.68 -7.37
CA ILE A 100 -9.13 -4.25 -5.98
C ILE A 100 -10.15 -4.97 -5.09
N PHE A 101 -9.72 -5.41 -3.92
CA PHE A 101 -10.54 -5.87 -2.83
C PHE A 101 -10.32 -4.97 -1.62
N ASP A 102 -11.33 -4.18 -1.26
CA ASP A 102 -11.28 -3.28 -0.10
C ASP A 102 -11.81 -4.01 1.15
N THR A 103 -10.92 -4.20 2.14
CA THR A 103 -11.26 -4.90 3.38
C THR A 103 -12.22 -4.11 4.28
N GLN A 104 -12.25 -2.77 4.20
CA GLN A 104 -13.22 -1.95 4.93
C GLN A 104 -14.62 -2.15 4.35
N MET A 105 -14.77 -2.06 3.02
CA MET A 105 -16.04 -2.30 2.35
C MET A 105 -16.56 -3.73 2.59
N ALA A 106 -15.68 -4.72 2.52
CA ALA A 106 -16.03 -6.11 2.78
C ALA A 106 -16.50 -6.31 4.23
N TYR A 107 -15.79 -5.72 5.19
CA TYR A 107 -16.19 -5.79 6.60
C TYR A 107 -17.56 -5.13 6.83
N ASN A 108 -17.78 -3.94 6.28
CA ASN A 108 -19.04 -3.21 6.43
C ASN A 108 -20.22 -3.95 5.77
N ALA A 109 -19.98 -4.60 4.62
CA ALA A 109 -21.01 -5.42 3.97
C ALA A 109 -21.45 -6.62 4.81
N LEU A 110 -20.55 -7.20 5.60
CA LEU A 110 -20.84 -8.37 6.46
C LEU A 110 -21.45 -7.98 7.80
N HIS A 111 -21.07 -6.85 8.38
CA HIS A 111 -21.40 -6.50 9.75
C HIS A 111 -22.33 -5.29 9.88
N GLY A 112 -22.49 -4.50 8.81
CA GLY A 112 -23.21 -3.22 8.86
C GLY A 112 -22.48 -2.17 9.71
N GLY A 113 -23.06 -0.98 9.83
CA GLY A 113 -22.55 0.09 10.69
C GLY A 113 -21.59 1.05 10.00
N ASP A 114 -20.88 1.83 10.80
CA ASP A 114 -19.94 2.85 10.34
C ASP A 114 -18.66 2.24 9.77
N GLU A 115 -17.96 3.05 8.97
CA GLU A 115 -16.65 2.68 8.41
C GLU A 115 -15.64 2.39 9.52
N ILE A 116 -15.11 1.17 9.53
CA ILE A 116 -14.09 0.76 10.49
C ILE A 116 -12.70 1.09 9.94
N GLY A 117 -11.88 1.86 10.68
CA GLY A 117 -10.50 2.11 10.30
C GLY A 117 -9.61 0.89 10.56
N TYR A 118 -8.49 0.81 9.80
CA TYR A 118 -7.57 -0.34 9.82
C TYR A 118 -7.12 -0.77 11.23
N THR A 119 -6.61 0.17 12.03
CA THR A 119 -6.14 -0.13 13.40
C THR A 119 -7.23 -0.72 14.29
N ASN A 120 -8.46 -0.20 14.17
CA ASN A 120 -9.62 -0.69 14.93
C ASN A 120 -10.03 -2.09 14.44
N LEU A 121 -9.96 -2.34 13.13
CA LEU A 121 -10.26 -3.65 12.57
C LEU A 121 -9.23 -4.68 13.03
N VAL A 122 -7.93 -4.36 13.00
CA VAL A 122 -6.86 -5.22 13.50
C VAL A 122 -7.04 -5.50 15.00
N GLU A 123 -7.32 -4.48 15.81
CA GLU A 123 -7.56 -4.67 17.25
C GLU A 123 -8.80 -5.56 17.49
N LYS A 124 -9.87 -5.36 16.75
CA LYS A 124 -11.09 -6.15 16.87
C LYS A 124 -10.88 -7.62 16.54
N LEU A 125 -10.19 -7.90 15.43
CA LEU A 125 -10.00 -9.27 14.93
C LEU A 125 -8.85 -10.02 15.63
N PHE A 126 -7.75 -9.34 15.92
CA PHE A 126 -6.51 -9.99 16.39
C PHE A 126 -6.12 -9.60 17.81
N LYS A 127 -6.82 -8.66 18.47
CA LYS A 127 -6.48 -8.11 19.79
C LYS A 127 -5.10 -7.43 19.83
N ILE A 128 -4.65 -6.90 18.69
CA ILE A 128 -3.37 -6.22 18.54
C ILE A 128 -3.64 -4.72 18.40
N LYS A 129 -3.01 -3.90 19.25
CA LYS A 129 -3.09 -2.45 19.18
C LYS A 129 -1.99 -1.90 18.30
N LEU A 130 -2.37 -1.22 17.21
CA LEU A 130 -1.45 -0.51 16.33
C LEU A 130 -1.43 0.98 16.67
N SER A 131 -0.25 1.62 16.50
CA SER A 131 -0.10 3.06 16.72
C SER A 131 -0.44 3.83 15.45
N LYS A 132 -1.24 4.90 15.57
CA LYS A 132 -1.53 5.84 14.49
C LYS A 132 -0.56 7.02 14.43
N LYS A 133 0.45 7.06 15.31
CA LYS A 133 1.31 8.22 15.54
C LYS A 133 1.99 8.78 14.29
N TYR A 134 2.31 7.90 13.32
CA TYR A 134 3.05 8.28 12.11
C TYR A 134 2.19 8.38 10.86
N GLN A 135 0.87 8.24 10.98
CA GLN A 135 -0.08 8.42 9.87
C GLN A 135 0.06 9.83 9.25
N VAL A 136 0.21 10.85 10.10
CA VAL A 136 0.48 12.22 9.65
C VAL A 136 1.95 12.52 9.96
N SER A 137 2.84 12.18 9.03
CA SER A 137 4.27 12.48 9.14
C SER A 137 4.81 12.99 7.82
N ASP A 138 6.03 13.54 7.83
CA ASP A 138 6.67 14.01 6.59
C ASP A 138 7.19 12.83 5.77
N TRP A 139 6.33 12.30 4.90
CA TRP A 139 6.67 11.18 4.01
C TRP A 139 7.57 11.55 2.84
N GLU A 140 7.83 12.85 2.62
CA GLU A 140 8.83 13.32 1.64
C GLU A 140 10.25 13.28 2.18
N SER A 141 10.42 13.40 3.48
CA SER A 141 11.76 13.41 4.10
C SER A 141 12.52 12.11 3.85
N ARG A 142 13.82 12.22 3.55
CA ARG A 142 14.72 11.08 3.37
C ARG A 142 15.99 11.26 4.19
N PRO A 143 16.52 10.18 4.79
CA PRO A 143 15.95 8.82 4.83
C PRO A 143 14.70 8.74 5.71
N LEU A 144 13.81 7.78 5.42
CA LEU A 144 12.69 7.48 6.30
C LEU A 144 13.19 7.01 7.68
N SER A 145 12.58 7.53 8.73
CA SER A 145 12.92 7.11 10.10
C SER A 145 12.52 5.66 10.37
N LYS A 146 13.15 5.03 11.35
CA LYS A 146 12.79 3.66 11.79
C LYS A 146 11.31 3.54 12.17
N ASN A 147 10.74 4.59 12.74
CA ASN A 147 9.34 4.61 13.15
C ASN A 147 8.38 4.71 11.96
N GLN A 148 8.70 5.50 10.93
CA GLN A 148 7.93 5.54 9.68
C GLN A 148 7.98 4.19 8.97
N LEU A 149 9.17 3.56 8.91
CA LEU A 149 9.31 2.22 8.32
C LEU A 149 8.48 1.17 9.08
N ALA A 150 8.49 1.20 10.41
CA ALA A 150 7.69 0.28 11.23
C ALA A 150 6.18 0.54 11.06
N TYR A 151 5.76 1.80 10.94
CA TYR A 151 4.39 2.18 10.67
C TYR A 151 3.93 1.63 9.30
N ALA A 152 4.66 1.95 8.22
CA ALA A 152 4.35 1.50 6.86
C ALA A 152 4.35 -0.05 6.72
N GLU A 153 5.19 -0.76 7.49
CA GLU A 153 5.17 -2.22 7.54
C GLU A 153 3.88 -2.75 8.18
N ASN A 154 3.46 -2.15 9.28
CA ASN A 154 2.26 -2.57 10.02
C ASN A 154 0.97 -2.36 9.20
N ASP A 155 0.90 -1.32 8.37
CA ASP A 155 -0.32 -1.01 7.60
C ASP A 155 -0.63 -2.05 6.52
N VAL A 156 0.35 -2.86 6.09
CA VAL A 156 0.11 -3.98 5.17
C VAL A 156 0.22 -5.36 5.83
N LEU A 157 0.86 -5.44 7.01
CA LEU A 157 1.22 -6.72 7.62
C LEU A 157 0.00 -7.60 7.90
N TYR A 158 -1.06 -7.01 8.46
CA TYR A 158 -2.25 -7.74 8.89
C TYR A 158 -3.33 -7.85 7.80
N LEU A 159 -3.20 -7.13 6.67
CA LEU A 159 -4.14 -7.24 5.55
C LEU A 159 -4.25 -8.68 5.04
N SER A 160 -3.13 -9.43 5.06
CA SER A 160 -3.12 -10.83 4.63
C SER A 160 -3.95 -11.77 5.51
N LEU A 161 -4.26 -11.34 6.74
CA LEU A 161 -5.06 -12.08 7.69
C LEU A 161 -6.55 -11.65 7.65
N ILE A 162 -6.81 -10.39 7.29
CA ILE A 162 -8.18 -9.86 7.19
C ILE A 162 -8.91 -10.40 5.95
N HIS A 163 -8.17 -10.74 4.92
CA HIS A 163 -8.71 -11.19 3.63
C HIS A 163 -9.29 -12.60 3.65
N ILE A 164 -9.31 -13.29 4.73
CA ILE A 164 -9.79 -14.69 4.84
C ILE A 164 -11.29 -14.81 4.55
#